data_dac2d9dad7219b94e645232566693bdf
#
_entry.id   dac2d9dad7219b94e645232566693bdf
#
_cell.length_a   1.000
_cell.length_b   1.000
_cell.length_c   1.000
_cell.angle_alpha   90.00
_cell.angle_beta   90.00
_cell.angle_gamma   90.00
#
_symmetry.space_group_name_H-M   'P 1'
#
loop_
_entity.id
_entity.type
_entity.pdbx_description
1 polymer ?
#
loop_
_entity_poly.entity_id
_entity_poly.type
_entity_poly.pdbx_seq_one_letter_code
_entity_poly.pdbx_strand_id
1 'polypeptide(L)'
;MCIRDRVNATYYSALCESDSKMLLARAIQMFMPGKPQVWYLDLFAGKNDHEAVRRAGESGHKEINRTNLSASDIREALKKDVVTKQLELLRMRNTHKAFEKGAVITVAGEGPKLSIRYDNGEAYALLTVDFEAGEYEIELS
;
A
#
# COMPACT_ATOMS: atom_id res chain seq x y z
N MET A 1 10.46 -20.40 -18.14
CA MET A 1 9.63 -19.33 -17.54
C MET A 1 10.48 -18.07 -17.44
N CYS A 2 10.22 -17.11 -18.29
CA CYS A 2 11.08 -15.92 -18.42
C CYS A 2 10.81 -14.98 -17.26
N ILE A 3 11.83 -14.69 -16.46
CA ILE A 3 11.78 -13.73 -15.32
C ILE A 3 11.60 -12.28 -15.79
N ARG A 4 11.39 -12.07 -17.08
CA ARG A 4 11.24 -10.75 -17.72
C ARG A 4 9.89 -10.06 -17.45
N ASP A 5 8.90 -10.75 -16.88
CA ASP A 5 7.53 -10.23 -16.70
C ASP A 5 7.31 -9.55 -15.35
N ARG A 6 8.37 -9.18 -14.63
CA ARG A 6 8.27 -8.38 -13.41
C ARG A 6 8.27 -6.91 -13.77
N VAL A 7 7.21 -6.21 -13.42
CA VAL A 7 7.19 -4.75 -13.46
C VAL A 7 8.10 -4.24 -12.34
N ASN A 8 9.24 -3.68 -12.71
CA ASN A 8 10.09 -2.96 -11.78
C ASN A 8 9.64 -1.51 -11.73
N ALA A 9 8.97 -1.13 -10.67
CA ALA A 9 8.51 0.22 -10.43
C ALA A 9 8.31 0.42 -8.92
N THR A 10 8.30 1.68 -8.47
CA THR A 10 7.72 2.00 -7.18
C THR A 10 6.21 1.92 -7.29
N TYR A 11 5.55 1.55 -6.19
CA TYR A 11 4.09 1.47 -6.13
C TYR A 11 3.45 2.82 -6.42
N TYR A 12 4.06 3.89 -5.90
CA TYR A 12 3.61 5.26 -6.10
C TYR A 12 3.65 5.68 -7.58
N SER A 13 4.76 5.41 -8.28
CA SER A 13 4.85 5.71 -9.72
C SER A 13 3.91 4.84 -10.56
N ALA A 14 3.69 3.58 -10.19
CA ALA A 14 2.74 2.71 -10.87
C ALA A 14 1.28 3.21 -10.75
N LEU A 15 0.97 3.96 -9.68
CA LEU A 15 -0.33 4.59 -9.44
C LEU A 15 -0.40 6.04 -9.93
N CYS A 16 0.46 6.40 -10.91
CA CYS A 16 0.53 7.75 -11.50
C CYS A 16 0.88 8.86 -10.50
N GLU A 17 1.63 8.53 -9.45
CA GLU A 17 2.05 9.46 -8.38
C GLU A 17 0.86 10.17 -7.70
N SER A 18 -0.26 9.49 -7.60
CA SER A 18 -1.49 9.99 -6.98
C SER A 18 -1.59 9.53 -5.52
N ASP A 19 -1.66 10.47 -4.60
CA ASP A 19 -1.80 10.21 -3.16
C ASP A 19 -3.08 9.44 -2.85
N SER A 20 -4.21 9.82 -3.47
CA SER A 20 -5.49 9.14 -3.27
C SER A 20 -5.47 7.69 -3.74
N LYS A 21 -4.92 7.43 -4.93
CA LYS A 21 -4.78 6.06 -5.46
C LYS A 21 -3.83 5.23 -4.60
N MET A 22 -2.74 5.85 -4.11
CA MET A 22 -1.79 5.19 -3.21
C MET A 22 -2.46 4.76 -1.90
N LEU A 23 -3.24 5.64 -1.28
CA LEU A 23 -3.95 5.35 -0.04
C LEU A 23 -5.04 4.29 -0.22
N LEU A 24 -5.82 4.39 -1.31
CA LEU A 24 -6.84 3.39 -1.64
C LEU A 24 -6.21 2.00 -1.85
N ALA A 25 -5.16 1.91 -2.66
CA ALA A 25 -4.46 0.65 -2.90
C ALA A 25 -3.79 0.11 -1.62
N ARG A 26 -3.27 0.99 -0.76
CA ARG A 26 -2.70 0.61 0.53
C ARG A 26 -3.78 0.12 1.49
N ALA A 27 -4.95 0.76 1.55
CA ALA A 27 -6.08 0.29 2.34
C ALA A 27 -6.51 -1.13 1.94
N ILE A 28 -6.67 -1.39 0.64
CA ILE A 28 -6.95 -2.73 0.14
C ILE A 28 -5.87 -3.72 0.57
N GLN A 29 -4.58 -3.37 0.40
CA GLN A 29 -3.47 -4.25 0.80
C GLN A 29 -3.51 -4.59 2.29
N MET A 30 -3.88 -3.64 3.17
CA MET A 30 -3.98 -3.89 4.62
C MET A 30 -5.13 -4.84 4.96
N PHE A 31 -6.15 -4.94 4.11
CA PHE A 31 -7.27 -5.86 4.29
C PHE A 31 -7.11 -7.19 3.53
N MET A 32 -6.03 -7.37 2.77
CA MET A 32 -5.74 -8.68 2.17
C MET A 32 -5.35 -9.71 3.23
N PRO A 33 -5.72 -11.00 3.06
CA PRO A 33 -5.30 -12.07 3.97
C PRO A 33 -3.77 -12.21 4.06
N GLY A 34 -3.28 -12.59 5.24
CA GLY A 34 -1.86 -12.80 5.48
C GLY A 34 -1.16 -11.60 6.11
N LYS A 35 0.16 -11.56 6.01
CA LYS A 35 1.00 -10.46 6.52
C LYS A 35 1.34 -9.51 5.39
N PRO A 36 0.82 -8.28 5.37
CA PRO A 36 1.14 -7.33 4.34
C PRO A 36 2.62 -6.92 4.44
N GLN A 37 3.29 -6.91 3.28
CA GLN A 37 4.66 -6.42 3.17
C GLN A 37 4.65 -5.09 2.44
N VAL A 38 5.33 -4.10 3.01
CA VAL A 38 5.47 -2.77 2.45
C VAL A 38 6.95 -2.51 2.20
N TRP A 39 7.30 -2.20 0.95
CA TRP A 39 8.65 -1.79 0.60
C TRP A 39 8.93 -0.39 1.15
N TYR A 40 10.12 -0.18 1.70
CA TYR A 40 10.44 1.11 2.36
C TYR A 40 10.22 2.33 1.46
N LEU A 41 10.63 2.24 0.20
CA LEU A 41 10.50 3.35 -0.74
C LEU A 41 9.02 3.67 -1.03
N ASP A 42 8.18 2.65 -1.10
CA ASP A 42 6.73 2.80 -1.29
C ASP A 42 6.05 3.41 -0.06
N LEU A 43 6.54 3.07 1.16
CA LEU A 43 6.04 3.69 2.39
C LEU A 43 6.23 5.21 2.38
N PHE A 44 7.35 5.67 1.87
CA PHE A 44 7.66 7.10 1.78
C PHE A 44 7.18 7.78 0.49
N ALA A 45 6.29 7.13 -0.27
CA ALA A 45 5.79 7.59 -1.56
C ALA A 45 6.93 7.98 -2.52
N GLY A 46 7.94 7.12 -2.58
CA GLY A 46 9.11 7.30 -3.44
C GLY A 46 8.77 7.05 -4.90
N LYS A 47 9.45 7.79 -5.76
CA LYS A 47 9.27 7.72 -7.22
C LYS A 47 10.30 6.82 -7.86
N ASN A 48 10.03 6.41 -9.10
CA ASN A 48 10.98 5.70 -9.92
C ASN A 48 12.25 6.53 -10.18
N ASP A 49 13.42 5.92 -9.96
CA ASP A 49 14.72 6.54 -10.24
C ASP A 49 15.26 6.06 -11.60
N HIS A 50 14.83 6.77 -12.65
CA HIS A 50 15.30 6.48 -14.02
C HIS A 50 16.78 6.80 -14.24
N GLU A 51 17.37 7.70 -13.42
CA GLU A 51 18.79 8.00 -13.50
C GLU A 51 19.66 6.88 -12.94
N ALA A 52 19.23 6.27 -11.83
CA ALA A 52 19.89 5.09 -11.28
C ALA A 52 19.92 3.94 -12.31
N VAL A 53 18.80 3.72 -13.01
CA VAL A 53 18.75 2.72 -14.10
C VAL A 53 19.74 3.03 -15.20
N ARG A 54 19.81 4.27 -15.67
CA ARG A 54 20.76 4.70 -16.70
C ARG A 54 22.22 4.52 -16.27
N ARG A 55 22.54 4.86 -15.02
CA ARG A 55 23.90 4.68 -14.46
C ARG A 55 24.31 3.21 -14.36
N ALA A 56 23.36 2.35 -14.04
CA ALA A 56 23.61 0.91 -13.85
C ALA A 56 23.70 0.11 -15.16
N GLY A 57 23.33 0.70 -16.31
CA GLY A 57 23.42 0.06 -17.64
C GLY A 57 22.40 -1.05 -17.87
N GLU A 58 22.72 -1.98 -18.78
CA GLU A 58 21.77 -3.00 -19.28
C GLU A 58 21.16 -3.92 -18.21
N SER A 59 21.82 -4.12 -17.08
CA SER A 59 21.31 -4.94 -15.95
C SER A 59 20.63 -4.12 -14.86
N GLY A 60 20.55 -2.80 -15.01
CA GLY A 60 20.13 -1.83 -13.99
C GLY A 60 18.64 -1.71 -13.72
N HIS A 61 17.79 -2.48 -14.37
CA HIS A 61 16.32 -2.36 -14.23
C HIS A 61 15.81 -2.42 -12.78
N LYS A 62 16.55 -3.08 -11.89
CA LYS A 62 16.18 -3.20 -10.47
C LYS A 62 16.47 -1.93 -9.67
N GLU A 63 17.31 -1.05 -10.19
CA GLU A 63 17.71 0.18 -9.47
C GLU A 63 16.59 1.24 -9.46
N ILE A 64 15.58 1.07 -10.31
CA ILE A 64 14.46 2.01 -10.45
C ILE A 64 13.68 2.23 -9.15
N ASN A 65 13.65 1.24 -8.26
CA ASN A 65 12.91 1.28 -6.99
C ASN A 65 13.81 1.02 -5.77
N ARG A 66 15.12 1.36 -5.88
CA ARG A 66 16.11 1.12 -4.82
C ARG A 66 16.83 2.38 -4.38
N THR A 67 16.23 3.54 -4.59
CA THR A 67 16.79 4.81 -4.13
C THR A 67 17.07 4.78 -2.64
N ASN A 68 18.32 5.07 -2.26
CA ASN A 68 18.68 5.21 -0.84
C ASN A 68 18.13 6.53 -0.31
N LEU A 69 17.37 6.45 0.77
CA LEU A 69 16.84 7.62 1.47
C LEU A 69 17.79 8.04 2.58
N SER A 70 18.18 9.31 2.60
CA SER A 70 18.89 9.89 3.73
C SER A 70 17.96 10.13 4.92
N ALA A 71 18.52 10.34 6.11
CA ALA A 71 17.72 10.69 7.29
C ALA A 71 16.94 12.01 7.12
N SER A 72 17.44 12.94 6.28
CA SER A 72 16.72 14.16 5.94
C SER A 72 15.53 13.88 5.01
N ASP A 73 15.72 13.02 3.99
CA ASP A 73 14.63 12.64 3.06
C ASP A 73 13.49 11.96 3.82
N ILE A 74 13.82 11.08 4.76
CA ILE A 74 12.84 10.40 5.61
C ILE A 74 12.07 11.42 6.46
N ARG A 75 12.78 12.37 7.11
CA ARG A 75 12.11 13.41 7.92
C ARG A 75 11.18 14.28 7.11
N GLU A 76 11.56 14.65 5.89
CA GLU A 76 10.67 15.41 4.99
C GLU A 76 9.49 14.58 4.48
N ALA A 77 9.73 13.31 4.16
CA ALA A 77 8.67 12.41 3.73
C ALA A 77 7.61 12.18 4.82
N LEU A 78 8.02 12.08 6.09
CA LEU A 78 7.12 11.94 7.24
C LEU A 78 6.17 13.14 7.46
N LYS A 79 6.43 14.27 6.83
CA LYS A 79 5.52 15.44 6.85
C LYS A 79 4.41 15.37 5.80
N LYS A 80 4.51 14.42 4.84
CA LYS A 80 3.51 14.25 3.79
C LYS A 80 2.29 13.51 4.32
N ASP A 81 1.09 14.01 4.04
CA ASP A 81 -0.17 13.36 4.44
C ASP A 81 -0.28 11.92 3.96
N VAL A 82 0.13 11.63 2.73
CA VAL A 82 0.09 10.27 2.18
C VAL A 82 0.96 9.29 2.99
N VAL A 83 2.08 9.74 3.51
CA VAL A 83 2.98 8.92 4.35
C VAL A 83 2.37 8.70 5.72
N THR A 84 1.88 9.78 6.36
CA THR A 84 1.23 9.70 7.67
C THR A 84 0.03 8.76 7.65
N LYS A 85 -0.84 8.90 6.66
CA LYS A 85 -2.02 8.04 6.49
C LYS A 85 -1.65 6.57 6.20
N GLN A 86 -0.58 6.31 5.44
CA GLN A 86 -0.08 4.94 5.28
C GLN A 86 0.38 4.34 6.61
N LEU A 87 1.07 5.11 7.45
CA LEU A 87 1.50 4.68 8.78
C LEU A 87 0.32 4.41 9.71
N GLU A 88 -0.75 5.19 9.61
CA GLU A 88 -2.01 4.95 10.34
C GLU A 88 -2.68 3.63 9.91
N LEU A 89 -2.74 3.36 8.59
CA LEU A 89 -3.25 2.08 8.07
C LEU A 89 -2.43 0.89 8.56
N LEU A 90 -1.11 1.01 8.57
CA LEU A 90 -0.20 -0.02 9.10
C LEU A 90 -0.41 -0.23 10.60
N ARG A 91 -0.54 0.85 11.38
CA ARG A 91 -0.80 0.78 12.82
C ARG A 91 -2.13 0.09 13.07
N MET A 92 -3.21 0.51 12.41
CA MET A 92 -4.52 -0.12 12.50
C MET A 92 -4.42 -1.62 12.24
N ARG A 93 -3.81 -2.05 11.14
CA ARG A 93 -3.65 -3.47 10.79
C ARG A 93 -2.90 -4.26 11.85
N ASN A 94 -1.93 -3.66 12.53
CA ASN A 94 -1.07 -4.32 13.52
C ASN A 94 -1.65 -4.32 14.94
N THR A 95 -2.57 -3.41 15.26
CA THR A 95 -3.02 -3.22 16.64
C THR A 95 -4.50 -3.47 16.86
N HIS A 96 -5.32 -3.44 15.79
CA HIS A 96 -6.76 -3.63 15.95
C HIS A 96 -7.13 -5.11 16.09
N LYS A 97 -7.94 -5.44 17.09
CA LYS A 97 -8.32 -6.81 17.46
C LYS A 97 -8.98 -7.59 16.32
N ALA A 98 -9.74 -6.94 15.46
CA ALA A 98 -10.40 -7.60 14.33
C ALA A 98 -9.44 -8.39 13.42
N PHE A 99 -8.14 -8.03 13.39
CA PHE A 99 -7.15 -8.70 12.56
C PHE A 99 -6.40 -9.84 13.27
N GLU A 100 -6.81 -10.20 14.48
CA GLU A 100 -6.20 -11.30 15.23
C GLU A 100 -6.49 -12.66 14.58
N LYS A 101 -5.72 -13.66 15.02
CA LYS A 101 -5.86 -15.03 14.51
C LYS A 101 -7.28 -15.57 14.78
N GLY A 102 -7.87 -16.14 13.74
CA GLY A 102 -9.22 -16.73 13.83
C GLY A 102 -10.35 -15.82 13.34
N ALA A 103 -10.04 -14.59 12.94
CA ALA A 103 -11.04 -13.73 12.33
C ALA A 103 -11.62 -14.34 11.04
N VAL A 104 -12.92 -14.24 10.89
CA VAL A 104 -13.64 -14.58 9.66
C VAL A 104 -13.52 -13.41 8.69
N ILE A 105 -13.14 -13.71 7.45
CA ILE A 105 -13.00 -12.71 6.40
C ILE A 105 -14.15 -12.88 5.42
N THR A 106 -14.92 -11.83 5.22
CA THR A 106 -16.00 -11.79 4.24
C THR A 106 -15.66 -10.75 3.19
N VAL A 107 -15.76 -11.14 1.92
CA VAL A 107 -15.53 -10.25 0.77
C VAL A 107 -16.80 -10.20 -0.06
N ALA A 108 -17.24 -9.00 -0.40
CA ALA A 108 -18.36 -8.79 -1.31
C ALA A 108 -17.98 -7.72 -2.34
N GLY A 109 -18.51 -7.85 -3.56
CA GLY A 109 -18.28 -6.89 -4.63
C GLY A 109 -19.50 -6.80 -5.53
N GLU A 110 -19.86 -5.58 -5.92
CA GLU A 110 -20.92 -5.30 -6.85
C GLU A 110 -20.54 -4.07 -7.70
N GLY A 111 -20.40 -4.29 -9.01
CA GLY A 111 -19.97 -3.24 -9.93
C GLY A 111 -18.60 -2.66 -9.52
N PRO A 112 -18.47 -1.34 -9.36
CA PRO A 112 -17.22 -0.69 -8.97
C PRO A 112 -16.96 -0.73 -7.46
N LYS A 113 -17.79 -1.40 -6.67
CA LYS A 113 -17.68 -1.41 -5.20
C LYS A 113 -17.11 -2.72 -4.69
N LEU A 114 -16.26 -2.63 -3.68
CA LEU A 114 -15.67 -3.75 -2.96
C LEU A 114 -15.83 -3.53 -1.47
N SER A 115 -16.22 -4.56 -0.72
CA SER A 115 -16.15 -4.56 0.73
C SER A 115 -15.36 -5.76 1.25
N ILE A 116 -14.53 -5.53 2.26
CA ILE A 116 -13.77 -6.58 2.95
C ILE A 116 -13.98 -6.40 4.45
N ARG A 117 -14.55 -7.41 5.10
CA ARG A 117 -14.81 -7.41 6.54
C ARG A 117 -13.99 -8.47 7.22
N TYR A 118 -13.30 -8.09 8.28
CA TYR A 118 -12.73 -8.96 9.30
C TYR A 118 -13.61 -8.94 10.53
N ASP A 119 -13.92 -10.10 11.09
CA ASP A 119 -14.75 -10.22 12.28
C ASP A 119 -14.26 -11.40 13.12
N ASN A 120 -13.87 -11.16 14.35
CA ASN A 120 -13.43 -12.21 15.28
C ASN A 120 -14.43 -12.50 16.42
N GLY A 121 -15.64 -11.93 16.33
CA GLY A 121 -16.70 -12.06 17.34
C GLY A 121 -16.63 -11.02 18.47
N GLU A 122 -15.47 -10.40 18.73
CA GLU A 122 -15.30 -9.32 19.72
C GLU A 122 -15.17 -7.95 19.06
N ALA A 123 -14.58 -7.91 17.87
CA ALA A 123 -14.35 -6.69 17.11
C ALA A 123 -14.46 -6.95 15.61
N TYR A 124 -14.80 -5.93 14.87
CA TYR A 124 -14.75 -5.98 13.41
C TYR A 124 -13.98 -4.80 12.80
N ALA A 125 -13.49 -5.01 11.59
CA ALA A 125 -12.96 -3.99 10.71
C ALA A 125 -13.58 -4.19 9.34
N LEU A 126 -14.20 -3.15 8.79
CA LEU A 126 -14.83 -3.15 7.48
C LEU A 126 -14.16 -2.10 6.59
N LEU A 127 -13.63 -2.53 5.47
CA LEU A 127 -13.20 -1.67 4.38
C LEU A 127 -14.29 -1.65 3.31
N THR A 128 -14.71 -0.46 2.91
CA THR A 128 -15.55 -0.23 1.73
C THR A 128 -14.77 0.61 0.73
N VAL A 129 -14.74 0.19 -0.52
CA VAL A 129 -14.04 0.85 -1.63
C VAL A 129 -15.03 1.15 -2.73
N ASP A 130 -14.94 2.35 -3.29
CA ASP A 130 -15.59 2.74 -4.53
C ASP A 130 -14.52 3.08 -5.57
N PHE A 131 -14.31 2.18 -6.54
CA PHE A 131 -13.29 2.36 -7.58
C PHE A 131 -13.65 3.44 -8.61
N GLU A 132 -14.94 3.75 -8.79
CA GLU A 132 -15.37 4.82 -9.70
C GLU A 132 -15.12 6.19 -9.07
N ALA A 133 -15.46 6.36 -7.80
CA ALA A 133 -15.14 7.56 -7.04
C ALA A 133 -13.65 7.67 -6.68
N GLY A 134 -12.93 6.54 -6.61
CA GLY A 134 -11.55 6.49 -6.15
C GLY A 134 -11.41 6.72 -4.65
N GLU A 135 -12.42 6.34 -3.87
CA GLU A 135 -12.53 6.57 -2.43
C GLU A 135 -12.61 5.26 -1.65
N TYR A 136 -12.28 5.34 -0.38
CA TYR A 136 -12.44 4.24 0.57
C TYR A 136 -12.85 4.76 1.94
N GLU A 137 -13.53 3.90 2.70
CA GLU A 137 -13.93 4.12 4.08
C GLU A 137 -13.56 2.90 4.92
N ILE A 138 -13.16 3.13 6.17
CA ILE A 138 -12.85 2.07 7.15
C ILE A 138 -13.67 2.30 8.39
N GLU A 139 -14.46 1.30 8.74
CA GLU A 139 -15.20 1.24 10.00
C GLU A 139 -14.52 0.24 10.96
N LEU A 140 -14.38 0.63 12.21
CA LEU A 140 -13.79 -0.17 13.28
C LEU A 140 -14.74 -0.20 14.47
N SER A 141 -14.81 -1.35 15.17
CA SER A 141 -15.60 -1.49 16.42
C SER A 141 -14.71 -1.76 17.62
#